data_aa0ba94b2c0cfc573c78c731b179d517
#
_entry.id   aa0ba94b2c0cfc573c78c731b179d517
#
_cell.length_a   1.000
_cell.length_b   1.000
_cell.length_c   1.000
_cell.angle_alpha   90.00
_cell.angle_beta   90.00
_cell.angle_gamma   90.00
#
_symmetry.space_group_name_H-M   'P 1'
#
loop_
_entity.id
_entity.type
_entity.pdbx_description
1 polymer ?
#
loop_
_entity_poly.entity_id
_entity_poly.type
_entity_poly.pdbx_seq_one_letter_code
_entity_poly.pdbx_strand_id
1 'polypeptide(L)' 'MKTYDRNRNAITIGSYVMVAESGATGVIKNIDAQGKSEEQVRRANCVSIDGIDGVFCPLELIRLKFN' A
#
# COMPACT_ATOMS: atom_id res chain seq x y z
N MET A 1 -9.90 -1.06 -5.07
CA MET A 1 -8.79 -0.93 -6.06
C MET A 1 -7.63 -1.81 -5.63
N LYS A 2 -7.09 -2.57 -6.54
CA LYS A 2 -5.92 -3.41 -6.31
C LYS A 2 -4.70 -2.79 -6.99
N THR A 3 -3.56 -2.86 -6.36
CA THR A 3 -2.28 -2.53 -6.97
C THR A 3 -1.22 -3.51 -6.44
N TYR A 4 0.05 -3.18 -6.56
CA TYR A 4 1.13 -4.10 -6.19
C TYR A 4 2.17 -3.39 -5.34
N ASP A 5 2.68 -4.09 -4.33
CA ASP A 5 3.73 -3.56 -3.46
C ASP A 5 5.10 -3.57 -4.15
N ARG A 6 6.17 -3.23 -3.41
CA ARG A 6 7.51 -3.17 -4.00
C ARG A 6 8.01 -4.53 -4.51
N ASN A 7 7.48 -5.63 -4.00
CA ASN A 7 7.83 -6.98 -4.42
C ASN A 7 6.80 -7.60 -5.37
N ARG A 8 5.90 -6.77 -5.92
CA ARG A 8 4.81 -7.16 -6.81
C ARG A 8 3.81 -8.14 -6.22
N ASN A 9 3.65 -8.10 -4.91
CA ASN A 9 2.53 -8.79 -4.26
C ASN A 9 1.29 -7.91 -4.36
N ALA A 10 0.15 -8.51 -4.68
CA ALA A 10 -1.10 -7.76 -4.79
C ALA A 10 -1.52 -7.19 -3.44
N ILE A 11 -1.88 -5.91 -3.42
CA ILE A 11 -2.38 -5.24 -2.22
C ILE A 11 -3.68 -4.53 -2.53
N THR A 12 -4.55 -4.46 -1.53
CA THR A 12 -5.83 -3.76 -1.62
C THR A 12 -6.23 -3.29 -0.22
N ILE A 13 -7.40 -2.65 -0.11
CA ILE A 13 -7.95 -2.29 1.20
C ILE A 13 -8.08 -3.55 2.04
N GLY A 14 -7.57 -3.50 3.27
CA GLY A 14 -7.56 -4.64 4.17
C GLY A 14 -6.26 -5.44 4.17
N SER A 15 -5.35 -5.20 3.23
CA SER A 15 -4.04 -5.86 3.22
C SER A 15 -3.17 -5.34 4.36
N TYR A 16 -2.43 -6.27 4.99
CA TYR A 16 -1.48 -5.90 6.03
C TYR A 16 -0.11 -5.68 5.40
N VAL A 17 0.48 -4.53 5.67
CA VAL A 17 1.72 -4.12 5.02
C VAL A 17 2.71 -3.52 6.02
N MET A 18 3.97 -3.48 5.62
CA MET A 18 5.02 -2.78 6.34
C MET A 18 5.58 -1.67 5.46
N VAL A 19 5.82 -0.51 6.05
CA VAL A 19 6.55 0.56 5.38
C VAL A 19 8.03 0.20 5.43
N ALA A 20 8.63 -0.04 4.26
CA ALA A 20 9.99 -0.57 4.17
C ALA A 20 11.03 0.31 4.87
N GLU A 21 10.88 1.63 4.76
CA GLU A 21 11.85 2.57 5.32
C GLU A 21 11.85 2.59 6.85
N SER A 22 10.66 2.58 7.46
CA SER A 22 10.54 2.75 8.91
C SER A 22 10.30 1.45 9.67
N GLY A 23 9.86 0.40 8.98
CA GLY A 23 9.43 -0.84 9.62
C GLY A 23 8.06 -0.77 10.25
N ALA A 24 7.35 0.35 10.15
CA ALA A 24 6.00 0.49 10.69
C ALA A 24 5.04 -0.43 9.93
N THR A 25 4.10 -1.04 10.64
CA THR A 25 3.14 -1.98 10.05
C THR A 25 1.71 -1.53 10.31
N GLY A 26 0.82 -1.91 9.42
CA GLY A 26 -0.59 -1.61 9.57
C GLY A 26 -1.42 -2.15 8.42
N VAL A 27 -2.72 -1.94 8.52
CA VAL A 27 -3.69 -2.40 7.52
C VAL A 27 -4.03 -1.23 6.59
N ILE A 28 -4.05 -1.48 5.29
CA ILE A 28 -4.43 -0.48 4.30
C ILE A 28 -5.91 -0.14 4.50
N LYS A 29 -6.21 1.14 4.74
CA LYS A 29 -7.59 1.60 4.90
C LYS A 29 -8.15 2.27 3.65
N ASN A 30 -7.29 2.76 2.76
CA ASN A 30 -7.73 3.36 1.50
C ASN A 30 -6.61 3.37 0.47
N ILE A 31 -6.98 3.24 -0.80
CA ILE A 31 -6.09 3.43 -1.94
C ILE A 31 -6.81 4.38 -2.90
N ASP A 32 -6.26 5.58 -3.07
CA ASP A 32 -6.87 6.61 -3.90
C ASP A 32 -6.40 6.47 -5.35
N ALA A 33 -7.17 5.78 -6.15
CA ALA A 33 -6.81 5.49 -7.54
C ALA A 33 -6.97 6.68 -8.48
N GLN A 34 -7.98 7.53 -8.26
CA GLN A 34 -8.25 8.72 -9.08
C GLN A 34 -8.23 8.45 -10.59
N GLY A 35 -8.82 7.33 -11.01
CA GLY A 35 -8.86 6.97 -12.43
C GLY A 35 -7.56 6.44 -13.01
N LYS A 36 -6.55 6.21 -12.19
CA LYS A 36 -5.27 5.67 -12.62
C LYS A 36 -5.33 4.15 -12.80
N SER A 37 -4.47 3.62 -13.68
CA SER A 37 -4.28 2.18 -13.82
C SER A 37 -3.56 1.61 -12.60
N GLU A 38 -3.54 0.28 -12.47
CA GLU A 38 -2.84 -0.39 -11.37
C GLU A 38 -1.36 0.00 -11.31
N GLU A 39 -0.70 0.12 -12.45
CA GLU A 39 0.71 0.52 -12.51
C GLU A 39 0.92 1.98 -12.12
N GLN A 40 0.00 2.87 -12.53
CA GLN A 40 0.08 4.29 -12.16
C GLN A 40 -0.15 4.46 -10.66
N VAL A 41 -1.12 3.75 -10.09
CA VAL A 41 -1.40 3.78 -8.65
C VAL A 41 -0.19 3.27 -7.88
N ARG A 42 0.49 2.24 -8.38
CA ARG A 42 1.67 1.67 -7.74
C ARG A 42 2.78 2.71 -7.54
N ARG A 43 2.84 3.74 -8.39
CA ARG A 43 3.88 4.77 -8.37
C ARG A 43 3.44 6.08 -7.76
N ALA A 44 2.22 6.16 -7.24
CA ALA A 44 1.66 7.38 -6.68
C ALA A 44 1.56 7.30 -5.16
N ASN A 45 1.64 8.45 -4.49
CA ASN A 45 1.40 8.54 -3.06
C ASN A 45 -0.11 8.51 -2.83
N CYS A 46 -0.68 7.34 -2.65
CA CYS A 46 -2.12 7.15 -2.64
C CYS A 46 -2.63 6.20 -1.57
N VAL A 47 -1.76 5.56 -0.80
CA VAL A 47 -2.14 4.54 0.17
C VAL A 47 -2.19 5.13 1.57
N SER A 48 -3.35 5.01 2.22
CA SER A 48 -3.52 5.36 3.63
C SER A 48 -3.54 4.09 4.46
N ILE A 49 -2.80 4.09 5.57
CA ILE A 49 -2.66 2.94 6.44
C ILE A 49 -3.25 3.28 7.80
N ASP A 50 -4.08 2.40 8.33
CA ASP A 50 -4.72 2.61 9.62
C ASP A 50 -3.66 2.71 10.73
N GLY A 51 -3.75 3.76 11.54
CA GLY A 51 -2.82 4.01 12.63
C GLY A 51 -1.50 4.68 12.24
N ILE A 52 -1.30 4.98 10.96
CA ILE A 52 -0.09 5.65 10.49
C ILE A 52 -0.49 6.91 9.73
N ASP A 53 0.08 8.06 10.11
CA ASP A 53 -0.21 9.33 9.46
C ASP A 53 0.43 9.40 8.08
N GLY A 54 -0.22 10.13 7.17
CA GLY A 54 0.28 10.40 5.85
C GLY A 54 -0.20 9.40 4.80
N VAL A 55 0.31 9.58 3.60
CA VAL A 55 0.03 8.68 2.47
C VAL A 55 1.34 8.11 1.95
N PHE A 56 1.25 6.91 1.43
CA PHE A 56 2.42 6.16 0.99
C PHE A 56 2.27 5.71 -0.46
N CYS A 57 3.40 5.59 -1.13
CA CYS A 57 3.46 4.96 -2.44
C CYS A 57 3.51 3.44 -2.25
N PRO A 58 2.75 2.65 -3.01
CA PRO A 58 2.86 1.19 -2.92
C PRO A 58 4.28 0.65 -3.07
N LEU A 59 5.15 1.35 -3.81
CA LEU A 59 6.56 0.97 -3.93
C LEU A 59 7.33 1.04 -2.62
N GLU A 60 6.80 1.75 -1.62
CA GLU A 60 7.38 1.85 -0.28
C GLU A 60 6.88 0.76 0.66
N LEU A 61 5.95 -0.06 0.20
CA LEU A 61 5.24 -1.03 1.04
C LEU A 61 5.65 -2.46 0.72
N ILE A 62 5.63 -3.29 1.76
CA ILE A 62 5.84 -4.73 1.65
C ILE A 62 4.65 -5.42 2.26
N ARG A 63 3.95 -6.23 1.45
CA ARG A 63 2.83 -7.00 1.96
C ARG A 63 3.33 -8.07 2.92
N LEU A 64 2.71 -8.12 4.10
CA LEU A 64 2.98 -9.14 5.09
C LEU A 64 1.91 -10.23 5.02
N LYS A 65 2.33 -11.47 5.19
CA LYS A 65 1.40 -12.60 5.21
C LYS A 65 1.15 -13.02 6.63
N PHE A 66 -0.13 -13.25 6.92
CA PHE A 66 -0.54 -13.92 8.14
C PHE A 66 -1.19 -15.23 7.77
N ASN A 67 -0.93 -16.21 8.55
CA ASN A 67 -1.61 -17.49 8.45
C ASN A 67 -2.63 -17.60 9.55
#